data_99a63e867d14a252a47b17d9d8f1e1fb
#
_entry.id   99a63e867d14a252a47b17d9d8f1e1fb
#
_cell.length_a   1.000
_cell.length_b   1.000
_cell.length_c   1.000
_cell.angle_alpha   90.00
_cell.angle_beta   90.00
_cell.angle_gamma   90.00
#
_symmetry.space_group_name_H-M   'P 1'
#
loop_
_entity.id
_entity.type
_entity.pdbx_description
1 polymer ?
#
loop_
_entity_poly.entity_id
_entity_poly.type
_entity_poly.pdbx_seq_one_letter_code
_entity_poly.pdbx_strand_id
1 'polypeptide(L)'
;MFIVPERDIANLMTREAAFDAVEKVFAAMAAKDAYNFAVIREAIGHEDALYGFKGGFDRAGLTLGLKAGGYWPNNLEKRGLINHQSTVFLFDPDTGMVKAMVGGNLLTALRTAAASSVSIKHLAPRDAKVMGMIGAGHQATFQLRAALEQRNFEKVIGWNYHPEMLPNIEKVADEAGVAFEPVELDGMAEADVIISITSAFSPSLMDAHVSAGTHIACMGTDTKGKQEVEAALLARATVFTDEVAQSVSIGEAQHAIADGLINESDIVQIGAVINGAHPGRSSEEEITLFDGTGVGLQDLAVASSVVDLAIEQGIAIEVDF
;
A
#
# COMPACT_ATOMS: atom_id res chain seq x y z
N MET A 1 -19.88 -1.80 -22.19
CA MET A 1 -18.90 -1.82 -21.10
C MET A 1 -18.77 -3.21 -20.52
N PHE A 2 -17.67 -3.49 -19.81
CA PHE A 2 -17.46 -4.78 -19.12
C PHE A 2 -17.67 -4.65 -17.61
N ILE A 3 -18.20 -5.71 -16.97
CA ILE A 3 -18.29 -5.81 -15.51
C ILE A 3 -17.48 -7.02 -15.07
N VAL A 4 -16.56 -6.81 -14.10
CA VAL A 4 -15.83 -7.88 -13.43
C VAL A 4 -16.21 -7.87 -11.94
N PRO A 5 -17.04 -8.82 -11.50
CA PRO A 5 -17.50 -8.89 -10.11
C PRO A 5 -16.37 -9.21 -9.14
N GLU A 6 -16.54 -8.76 -7.88
CA GLU A 6 -15.58 -9.01 -6.78
C GLU A 6 -15.18 -10.49 -6.62
N ARG A 7 -16.16 -11.42 -6.78
CA ARG A 7 -15.95 -12.87 -6.62
C ARG A 7 -14.96 -13.47 -7.63
N ASP A 8 -14.74 -12.80 -8.76
CA ASP A 8 -13.91 -13.32 -9.85
C ASP A 8 -12.46 -12.82 -9.77
N ILE A 9 -12.20 -11.77 -8.96
CA ILE A 9 -10.88 -11.13 -8.83
C ILE A 9 -9.80 -12.13 -8.37
N ALA A 10 -10.10 -12.99 -7.40
CA ALA A 10 -9.15 -13.95 -6.86
C ALA A 10 -8.63 -14.97 -7.89
N ASN A 11 -9.42 -15.25 -8.92
CA ASN A 11 -9.04 -16.17 -9.99
C ASN A 11 -8.28 -15.48 -11.12
N LEU A 12 -8.37 -14.14 -11.21
CA LEU A 12 -7.79 -13.34 -12.29
C LEU A 12 -6.46 -12.72 -11.89
N MET A 13 -6.30 -12.34 -10.61
CA MET A 13 -5.16 -11.54 -10.18
C MET A 13 -4.30 -12.30 -9.18
N THR A 14 -3.06 -12.58 -9.56
CA THR A 14 -2.02 -13.11 -8.68
C THR A 14 -1.28 -11.97 -7.96
N ARG A 15 -0.57 -12.29 -6.86
CA ARG A 15 0.30 -11.31 -6.19
C ARG A 15 1.42 -10.81 -7.09
N GLU A 16 2.02 -11.71 -7.90
CA GLU A 16 3.06 -11.37 -8.87
C GLU A 16 2.54 -10.39 -9.93
N ALA A 17 1.38 -10.64 -10.53
CA ALA A 17 0.78 -9.74 -11.51
C ALA A 17 0.42 -8.37 -10.91
N ALA A 18 -0.06 -8.34 -9.66
CA ALA A 18 -0.32 -7.08 -8.95
C ALA A 18 0.98 -6.33 -8.66
N PHE A 19 2.05 -7.04 -8.28
CA PHE A 19 3.38 -6.47 -8.07
C PHE A 19 3.90 -5.81 -9.34
N ASP A 20 3.89 -6.52 -10.48
CA ASP A 20 4.38 -6.01 -11.77
C ASP A 20 3.59 -4.78 -12.23
N ALA A 21 2.26 -4.80 -12.07
CA ALA A 21 1.41 -3.67 -12.42
C ALA A 21 1.72 -2.41 -11.56
N VAL A 22 1.94 -2.59 -10.25
CA VAL A 22 2.26 -1.50 -9.34
C VAL A 22 3.68 -0.97 -9.57
N GLU A 23 4.67 -1.85 -9.74
CA GLU A 23 6.05 -1.45 -10.06
C GLU A 23 6.10 -0.63 -11.35
N LYS A 24 5.42 -1.09 -12.40
CA LYS A 24 5.34 -0.41 -13.69
C LYS A 24 4.68 0.97 -13.59
N VAL A 25 3.59 1.10 -12.83
CA VAL A 25 2.91 2.39 -12.70
C VAL A 25 3.71 3.38 -11.86
N PHE A 26 4.45 2.94 -10.84
CA PHE A 26 5.37 3.80 -10.11
C PHE A 26 6.49 4.35 -11.01
N ALA A 27 7.05 3.49 -11.88
CA ALA A 27 8.02 3.91 -12.87
C ALA A 27 7.45 4.97 -13.82
N ALA A 28 6.21 4.77 -14.32
CA ALA A 28 5.53 5.72 -15.20
C ALA A 28 5.23 7.07 -14.51
N MET A 29 4.85 7.04 -13.22
CA MET A 29 4.64 8.27 -12.43
C MET A 29 5.91 9.11 -12.33
N ALA A 30 7.05 8.50 -11.99
CA ALA A 30 8.33 9.19 -11.89
C ALA A 30 8.83 9.69 -13.26
N ALA A 31 8.50 8.99 -14.35
CA ALA A 31 8.76 9.44 -15.72
C ALA A 31 7.80 10.55 -16.20
N LYS A 32 6.80 10.92 -15.39
CA LYS A 32 5.71 11.86 -15.72
C LYS A 32 4.82 11.41 -16.89
N ASP A 33 4.79 10.11 -17.14
CA ASP A 33 3.89 9.48 -18.11
C ASP A 33 2.54 9.09 -17.50
N ALA A 34 2.45 9.08 -16.17
CA ALA A 34 1.22 8.87 -15.42
C ALA A 34 1.09 9.91 -14.31
N TYR A 35 -0.14 10.33 -14.00
CA TYR A 35 -0.39 11.31 -12.95
C TYR A 35 -1.70 11.03 -12.21
N ASN A 36 -1.69 11.27 -10.90
CA ASN A 36 -2.87 11.15 -10.05
C ASN A 36 -3.70 12.43 -10.11
N PHE A 37 -5.02 12.27 -9.99
CA PHE A 37 -5.92 13.37 -9.69
C PHE A 37 -5.91 13.66 -8.19
N ALA A 38 -6.35 14.87 -7.82
CA ALA A 38 -6.51 15.24 -6.43
C ALA A 38 -7.45 14.26 -5.72
N VAL A 39 -7.02 13.77 -4.54
CA VAL A 39 -7.83 12.85 -3.73
C VAL A 39 -9.00 13.61 -3.11
N ILE A 40 -10.20 13.04 -3.22
CA ILE A 40 -11.38 13.49 -2.48
C ILE A 40 -11.69 12.45 -1.42
N ARG A 41 -11.78 12.87 -0.16
CA ARG A 41 -12.14 12.00 0.97
C ARG A 41 -12.89 12.81 2.02
N GLU A 42 -14.15 12.43 2.23
CA GLU A 42 -15.09 13.17 3.06
C GLU A 42 -15.76 12.26 4.10
N ALA A 43 -16.01 12.83 5.28
CA ALA A 43 -16.93 12.25 6.24
C ALA A 43 -18.36 12.46 5.72
N ILE A 44 -19.09 11.38 5.49
CA ILE A 44 -20.45 11.49 4.90
C ILE A 44 -21.55 11.80 5.93
N GLY A 45 -21.19 11.90 7.23
CA GLY A 45 -22.16 12.21 8.29
C GLY A 45 -23.16 11.07 8.58
N HIS A 46 -22.84 9.84 8.16
CA HIS A 46 -23.65 8.65 8.38
C HIS A 46 -22.76 7.45 8.75
N GLU A 47 -23.10 6.71 9.83
CA GLU A 47 -22.38 5.51 10.30
C GLU A 47 -20.87 5.75 10.55
N ASP A 48 -20.46 6.98 10.87
CA ASP A 48 -19.05 7.40 11.04
C ASP A 48 -18.17 7.04 9.82
N ALA A 49 -18.80 6.96 8.65
CA ALA A 49 -18.15 6.52 7.45
C ALA A 49 -17.40 7.65 6.73
N LEU A 50 -16.27 7.27 6.14
CA LEU A 50 -15.51 8.08 5.18
C LEU A 50 -15.76 7.53 3.78
N TYR A 51 -15.94 8.42 2.81
CA TYR A 51 -16.09 8.05 1.40
C TYR A 51 -15.29 8.98 0.50
N GLY A 52 -14.84 8.49 -0.66
CA GLY A 52 -14.07 9.33 -1.53
C GLY A 52 -13.68 8.68 -2.86
N PHE A 53 -12.84 9.41 -3.59
CA PHE A 53 -12.41 9.06 -4.93
C PHE A 53 -10.89 9.24 -5.04
N LYS A 54 -10.24 8.22 -5.63
CA LYS A 54 -8.84 8.27 -6.05
C LYS A 54 -8.80 7.89 -7.53
N GLY A 55 -8.18 8.69 -8.36
CA GLY A 55 -8.13 8.44 -9.79
C GLY A 55 -6.88 9.02 -10.42
N GLY A 56 -6.73 8.81 -11.72
CA GLY A 56 -5.59 9.31 -12.48
C GLY A 56 -5.65 8.88 -13.93
N PHE A 57 -4.59 9.22 -14.66
CA PHE A 57 -4.40 8.82 -16.03
C PHE A 57 -2.95 8.36 -16.26
N ASP A 58 -2.80 7.11 -16.64
CA ASP A 58 -1.56 6.56 -17.23
C ASP A 58 -1.63 6.73 -18.74
N ARG A 59 -0.85 7.68 -19.27
CA ARG A 59 -0.80 7.98 -20.70
C ARG A 59 -0.11 6.89 -21.51
N ALA A 60 0.88 6.22 -20.93
CA ALA A 60 1.62 5.16 -21.60
C ALA A 60 0.76 3.90 -21.75
N GLY A 61 0.01 3.54 -20.70
CA GLY A 61 -0.91 2.40 -20.68
C GLY A 61 -2.32 2.74 -21.17
N LEU A 62 -2.62 4.02 -21.51
CA LEU A 62 -3.96 4.52 -21.86
C LEU A 62 -5.03 4.11 -20.85
N THR A 63 -4.66 4.15 -19.56
CA THR A 63 -5.54 3.74 -18.46
C THR A 63 -6.05 4.97 -17.72
N LEU A 64 -7.29 5.34 -18.00
CA LEU A 64 -8.04 6.44 -17.35
C LEU A 64 -9.09 5.86 -16.43
N GLY A 65 -9.21 6.39 -15.19
CA GLY A 65 -10.25 5.89 -14.30
C GLY A 65 -10.22 6.49 -12.91
N LEU A 66 -11.07 5.93 -12.08
CA LEU A 66 -11.14 6.23 -10.65
C LEU A 66 -11.57 5.01 -9.84
N LYS A 67 -11.12 4.95 -8.59
CA LYS A 67 -11.72 4.13 -7.55
C LYS A 67 -12.64 4.99 -6.70
N ALA A 68 -13.90 4.59 -6.60
CA ALA A 68 -14.86 5.10 -5.64
C ALA A 68 -14.95 4.14 -4.47
N GLY A 69 -14.79 4.62 -3.23
CA GLY A 69 -14.82 3.73 -2.07
C GLY A 69 -14.69 4.45 -0.75
N GLY A 70 -14.86 3.70 0.32
CA GLY A 70 -14.85 4.26 1.65
C GLY A 70 -14.60 3.23 2.75
N TYR A 71 -14.71 3.70 3.97
CA TYR A 71 -14.50 2.92 5.17
C TYR A 71 -15.68 3.10 6.12
N TRP A 72 -16.31 2.00 6.50
CA TRP A 72 -17.40 1.91 7.47
C TRP A 72 -16.91 1.14 8.68
N PRO A 73 -16.56 1.79 9.79
CA PRO A 73 -15.87 1.17 10.93
C PRO A 73 -16.63 0.00 11.54
N ASN A 74 -17.97 0.01 11.45
CA ASN A 74 -18.84 -0.97 12.08
C ASN A 74 -19.40 -2.03 11.12
N ASN A 75 -18.94 -2.12 9.86
CA ASN A 75 -19.48 -3.06 8.89
C ASN A 75 -19.25 -4.51 9.31
N LEU A 76 -18.05 -4.83 9.80
CA LEU A 76 -17.73 -6.21 10.20
C LEU A 76 -18.62 -6.66 11.35
N GLU A 77 -18.74 -5.85 12.40
CA GLU A 77 -19.55 -6.15 13.58
C GLU A 77 -21.05 -6.21 13.28
N LYS A 78 -21.58 -5.17 12.58
CA LYS A 78 -23.02 -5.05 12.37
C LYS A 78 -23.57 -5.86 11.20
N ARG A 79 -22.74 -6.16 10.18
CA ARG A 79 -23.20 -6.68 8.87
C ARG A 79 -22.41 -7.90 8.37
N GLY A 80 -21.30 -8.27 9.03
CA GLY A 80 -20.37 -9.30 8.54
C GLY A 80 -19.67 -8.96 7.26
N LEU A 81 -19.63 -7.65 6.88
CA LEU A 81 -18.93 -7.15 5.70
C LEU A 81 -17.59 -6.57 6.12
N ILE A 82 -16.58 -6.62 5.25
CA ILE A 82 -15.33 -5.91 5.50
C ILE A 82 -15.59 -4.40 5.58
N ASN A 83 -14.82 -3.70 6.42
CA ASN A 83 -15.04 -2.28 6.69
C ASN A 83 -14.70 -1.39 5.47
N HIS A 84 -13.78 -1.81 4.62
CA HIS A 84 -13.48 -1.12 3.36
C HIS A 84 -14.39 -1.66 2.24
N GLN A 85 -15.00 -0.75 1.49
CA GLN A 85 -15.83 -1.09 0.31
C GLN A 85 -15.44 -0.17 -0.85
N SER A 86 -15.17 -0.75 -2.02
CA SER A 86 -14.77 0.03 -3.18
C SER A 86 -15.13 -0.63 -4.52
N THR A 87 -15.21 0.21 -5.55
CA THR A 87 -15.40 -0.17 -6.95
C THR A 87 -14.47 0.67 -7.80
N VAL A 88 -13.84 0.07 -8.79
CA VAL A 88 -13.01 0.77 -9.77
C VAL A 88 -13.77 0.94 -11.07
N PHE A 89 -13.71 2.14 -11.64
CA PHE A 89 -14.26 2.50 -12.94
C PHE A 89 -13.12 2.85 -13.88
N LEU A 90 -13.09 2.20 -15.05
CA LEU A 90 -12.20 2.52 -16.14
C LEU A 90 -12.98 3.18 -17.27
N PHE A 91 -12.39 4.20 -17.88
CA PHE A 91 -12.95 4.95 -18.99
C PHE A 91 -12.06 4.82 -20.22
N ASP A 92 -12.67 4.89 -21.37
CA ASP A 92 -11.98 5.05 -22.63
C ASP A 92 -11.42 6.48 -22.70
N PRO A 93 -10.09 6.68 -22.83
CA PRO A 93 -9.50 8.02 -22.78
C PRO A 93 -9.80 8.88 -24.02
N ASP A 94 -10.19 8.27 -25.14
CA ASP A 94 -10.48 8.98 -26.39
C ASP A 94 -11.94 9.49 -26.43
N THR A 95 -12.84 8.73 -25.82
CA THR A 95 -14.29 9.00 -25.90
C THR A 95 -14.92 9.44 -24.58
N GLY A 96 -14.28 9.12 -23.44
CA GLY A 96 -14.83 9.30 -22.11
C GLY A 96 -15.93 8.30 -21.73
N MET A 97 -16.22 7.32 -22.57
CA MET A 97 -17.21 6.27 -22.28
C MET A 97 -16.70 5.33 -21.17
N VAL A 98 -17.63 4.78 -20.37
CA VAL A 98 -17.28 3.76 -19.37
C VAL A 98 -16.81 2.49 -20.09
N LYS A 99 -15.55 2.11 -19.89
CA LYS A 99 -14.94 0.89 -20.42
C LYS A 99 -15.26 -0.31 -19.55
N ALA A 100 -15.06 -0.18 -18.23
CA ALA A 100 -15.30 -1.27 -17.30
C ALA A 100 -15.65 -0.80 -15.87
N MET A 101 -16.33 -1.68 -15.14
CA MET A 101 -16.56 -1.61 -13.70
C MET A 101 -16.02 -2.88 -13.03
N VAL A 102 -15.17 -2.73 -12.02
CA VAL A 102 -14.42 -3.84 -11.39
C VAL A 102 -14.65 -3.80 -9.87
N GLY A 103 -14.89 -4.95 -9.25
CA GLY A 103 -14.88 -5.09 -7.79
C GLY A 103 -13.55 -4.64 -7.21
N GLY A 104 -13.58 -3.79 -6.18
CA GLY A 104 -12.39 -3.08 -5.71
C GLY A 104 -11.82 -3.55 -4.38
N ASN A 105 -12.47 -4.45 -3.66
CA ASN A 105 -12.07 -4.79 -2.30
C ASN A 105 -10.79 -5.64 -2.26
N LEU A 106 -10.80 -6.80 -2.91
CA LEU A 106 -9.62 -7.67 -2.99
C LEU A 106 -8.51 -6.99 -3.83
N LEU A 107 -8.91 -6.30 -4.91
CA LEU A 107 -8.00 -5.52 -5.73
C LEU A 107 -7.22 -4.50 -4.88
N THR A 108 -7.91 -3.75 -4.00
CA THR A 108 -7.27 -2.81 -3.08
C THR A 108 -6.31 -3.51 -2.13
N ALA A 109 -6.64 -4.71 -1.62
CA ALA A 109 -5.74 -5.46 -0.76
C ALA A 109 -4.45 -5.88 -1.49
N LEU A 110 -4.60 -6.42 -2.70
CA LEU A 110 -3.47 -6.89 -3.52
C LEU A 110 -2.54 -5.73 -3.95
N ARG A 111 -3.10 -4.59 -4.45
CA ARG A 111 -2.27 -3.46 -4.87
C ARG A 111 -1.56 -2.76 -3.70
N THR A 112 -2.17 -2.78 -2.50
CA THR A 112 -1.53 -2.19 -1.31
C THR A 112 -0.36 -3.06 -0.85
N ALA A 113 -0.54 -4.37 -0.84
CA ALA A 113 0.54 -5.31 -0.55
C ALA A 113 1.65 -5.28 -1.61
N ALA A 114 1.30 -5.11 -2.88
CA ALA A 114 2.26 -4.93 -3.96
C ALA A 114 3.13 -3.66 -3.75
N ALA A 115 2.55 -2.56 -3.28
CA ALA A 115 3.29 -1.31 -3.04
C ALA A 115 4.39 -1.48 -1.99
N SER A 116 4.09 -2.11 -0.84
CA SER A 116 5.12 -2.42 0.17
C SER A 116 6.15 -3.42 -0.35
N SER A 117 5.73 -4.41 -1.13
CA SER A 117 6.64 -5.39 -1.73
C SER A 117 7.60 -4.75 -2.73
N VAL A 118 7.13 -3.80 -3.55
CA VAL A 118 7.99 -3.00 -4.43
C VAL A 118 9.01 -2.22 -3.60
N SER A 119 8.60 -1.60 -2.49
CA SER A 119 9.55 -0.89 -1.62
C SER A 119 10.59 -1.84 -1.02
N ILE A 120 10.20 -3.01 -0.55
CA ILE A 120 11.11 -4.02 -0.01
C ILE A 120 12.11 -4.50 -1.09
N LYS A 121 11.63 -4.78 -2.31
CA LYS A 121 12.50 -5.19 -3.43
C LYS A 121 13.61 -4.19 -3.68
N HIS A 122 13.30 -2.90 -3.70
CA HIS A 122 14.21 -1.84 -4.13
C HIS A 122 15.00 -1.19 -2.99
N LEU A 123 14.49 -1.21 -1.75
CA LEU A 123 15.04 -0.42 -0.65
C LEU A 123 15.50 -1.25 0.56
N ALA A 124 14.98 -2.47 0.77
CA ALA A 124 15.37 -3.28 1.91
C ALA A 124 16.76 -3.91 1.73
N PRO A 125 17.48 -4.23 2.82
CA PRO A 125 18.73 -5.01 2.75
C PRO A 125 18.51 -6.29 1.94
N ARG A 126 19.52 -6.68 1.16
CA ARG A 126 19.40 -7.87 0.28
C ARG A 126 19.38 -9.17 1.07
N ASP A 127 20.03 -9.19 2.21
CA ASP A 127 20.19 -10.31 3.13
C ASP A 127 19.27 -10.23 4.36
N ALA A 128 18.20 -9.41 4.29
CA ALA A 128 17.21 -9.29 5.35
C ALA A 128 16.64 -10.65 5.77
N LYS A 129 16.61 -10.91 7.09
CA LYS A 129 16.22 -12.18 7.72
C LYS A 129 15.01 -12.05 8.64
N VAL A 130 14.83 -10.90 9.29
CA VAL A 130 13.79 -10.68 10.27
C VAL A 130 12.78 -9.68 9.72
N MET A 131 11.51 -10.13 9.61
CA MET A 131 10.36 -9.32 9.18
C MET A 131 9.57 -8.86 10.40
N GLY A 132 9.45 -7.56 10.62
CA GLY A 132 8.62 -6.94 11.64
C GLY A 132 7.24 -6.53 11.08
N MET A 133 6.17 -6.87 11.81
CA MET A 133 4.80 -6.46 11.48
C MET A 133 4.20 -5.65 12.61
N ILE A 134 3.78 -4.42 12.33
CA ILE A 134 3.00 -3.57 13.24
C ILE A 134 1.59 -3.42 12.67
N GLY A 135 0.62 -4.04 13.35
CA GLY A 135 -0.74 -4.21 12.87
C GLY A 135 -1.03 -5.65 12.43
N ALA A 136 -2.21 -6.17 12.81
CA ALA A 136 -2.66 -7.55 12.53
C ALA A 136 -4.08 -7.60 11.94
N GLY A 137 -4.53 -6.48 11.33
CA GLY A 137 -5.83 -6.37 10.69
C GLY A 137 -5.91 -7.08 9.34
N HIS A 138 -7.02 -6.88 8.64
CA HIS A 138 -7.29 -7.51 7.32
C HIS A 138 -6.14 -7.28 6.32
N GLN A 139 -5.63 -6.05 6.20
CA GLN A 139 -4.55 -5.73 5.27
C GLN A 139 -3.21 -6.41 5.65
N ALA A 140 -2.93 -6.57 6.94
CA ALA A 140 -1.66 -7.10 7.41
C ALA A 140 -1.35 -8.50 6.85
N THR A 141 -2.36 -9.36 6.67
CA THR A 141 -2.18 -10.70 6.12
C THR A 141 -1.76 -10.67 4.64
N PHE A 142 -2.28 -9.72 3.85
CA PHE A 142 -1.87 -9.53 2.45
C PHE A 142 -0.46 -8.94 2.37
N GLN A 143 -0.16 -7.96 3.23
CA GLN A 143 1.15 -7.33 3.33
C GLN A 143 2.23 -8.38 3.62
N LEU A 144 2.03 -9.18 4.68
CA LEU A 144 3.01 -10.19 5.07
C LEU A 144 3.22 -11.25 3.97
N ARG A 145 2.13 -11.78 3.37
CA ARG A 145 2.26 -12.77 2.27
C ARG A 145 3.11 -12.25 1.12
N ALA A 146 2.89 -11.02 0.71
CA ALA A 146 3.60 -10.42 -0.41
C ALA A 146 5.06 -10.05 -0.02
N ALA A 147 5.29 -9.60 1.21
CA ALA A 147 6.62 -9.27 1.71
C ALA A 147 7.53 -10.51 1.80
N LEU A 148 7.00 -11.65 2.27
CA LEU A 148 7.75 -12.91 2.39
C LEU A 148 8.27 -13.45 1.04
N GLU A 149 7.68 -13.01 -0.07
CA GLU A 149 8.16 -13.35 -1.43
C GLU A 149 9.39 -12.51 -1.86
N GLN A 150 9.72 -11.42 -1.15
CA GLN A 150 10.76 -10.47 -1.57
C GLN A 150 12.15 -10.80 -1.04
N ARG A 151 12.25 -11.52 0.08
CA ARG A 151 13.51 -11.90 0.74
C ARG A 151 13.38 -13.28 1.37
N ASN A 152 14.50 -13.89 1.70
CA ASN A 152 14.56 -15.18 2.42
C ASN A 152 14.47 -14.94 3.94
N PHE A 153 13.31 -14.48 4.39
CA PHE A 153 13.07 -14.25 5.82
C PHE A 153 13.08 -15.58 6.58
N GLU A 154 13.73 -15.56 7.74
CA GLU A 154 13.84 -16.70 8.65
C GLU A 154 12.87 -16.58 9.83
N LYS A 155 12.49 -15.35 10.16
CA LYS A 155 11.65 -15.02 11.30
C LYS A 155 10.71 -13.87 10.98
N VAL A 156 9.48 -13.97 11.48
CA VAL A 156 8.51 -12.88 11.56
C VAL A 156 8.31 -12.51 13.02
N ILE A 157 8.47 -11.24 13.37
CA ILE A 157 8.09 -10.70 14.67
C ILE A 157 6.86 -9.80 14.51
N GLY A 158 5.95 -9.81 15.49
CA GLY A 158 4.69 -9.10 15.36
C GLY A 158 4.25 -8.38 16.62
N TRP A 159 3.73 -7.17 16.42
CA TRP A 159 3.04 -6.39 17.45
C TRP A 159 1.70 -5.88 16.95
N ASN A 160 0.71 -5.89 17.82
CA ASN A 160 -0.59 -5.24 17.56
C ASN A 160 -1.17 -4.70 18.86
N TYR A 161 -1.81 -3.52 18.79
CA TYR A 161 -2.51 -2.93 19.94
C TYR A 161 -3.56 -3.87 20.55
N HIS A 162 -4.15 -4.76 19.75
CA HIS A 162 -5.05 -5.85 20.11
C HIS A 162 -4.32 -7.18 19.91
N PRO A 163 -3.60 -7.72 20.93
CA PRO A 163 -2.77 -8.92 20.78
C PRO A 163 -3.55 -10.15 20.34
N GLU A 164 -4.84 -10.21 20.63
CA GLU A 164 -5.75 -11.29 20.20
C GLU A 164 -5.88 -11.41 18.67
N MET A 165 -5.42 -10.43 17.91
CA MET A 165 -5.41 -10.47 16.45
C MET A 165 -4.09 -11.03 15.87
N LEU A 166 -3.02 -11.16 16.66
CA LEU A 166 -1.72 -11.67 16.20
C LEU A 166 -1.80 -13.07 15.55
N PRO A 167 -2.70 -13.98 15.93
CA PRO A 167 -2.89 -15.25 15.23
C PRO A 167 -3.17 -15.11 13.72
N ASN A 168 -3.65 -13.94 13.24
CA ASN A 168 -3.83 -13.71 11.81
C ASN A 168 -2.49 -13.66 11.07
N ILE A 169 -1.45 -13.08 11.70
CA ILE A 169 -0.09 -12.97 11.14
C ILE A 169 0.64 -14.29 11.34
N GLU A 170 0.58 -14.89 12.53
CA GLU A 170 1.16 -16.19 12.83
C GLU A 170 0.74 -17.24 11.79
N LYS A 171 -0.55 -17.32 11.48
CA LYS A 171 -1.05 -18.22 10.43
C LYS A 171 -0.38 -18.00 9.08
N VAL A 172 -0.11 -16.75 8.68
CA VAL A 172 0.56 -16.45 7.41
C VAL A 172 2.02 -16.88 7.45
N ALA A 173 2.72 -16.65 8.55
CA ALA A 173 4.10 -17.09 8.74
C ALA A 173 4.20 -18.63 8.71
N ASP A 174 3.31 -19.33 9.40
CA ASP A 174 3.22 -20.80 9.41
C ASP A 174 2.99 -21.37 8.00
N GLU A 175 2.05 -20.79 7.24
CA GLU A 175 1.77 -21.20 5.86
C GLU A 175 2.98 -21.01 4.94
N ALA A 176 3.85 -20.04 5.24
CA ALA A 176 5.09 -19.79 4.53
C ALA A 176 6.29 -20.61 5.07
N GLY A 177 6.11 -21.34 6.19
CA GLY A 177 7.19 -22.10 6.84
C GLY A 177 8.22 -21.21 7.55
N VAL A 178 7.83 -20.00 7.98
CA VAL A 178 8.68 -19.01 8.66
C VAL A 178 8.27 -18.95 10.13
N ALA A 179 9.24 -18.90 11.05
CA ALA A 179 8.98 -18.80 12.48
C ALA A 179 8.27 -17.50 12.83
N PHE A 180 7.29 -17.52 13.75
CA PHE A 180 6.61 -16.33 14.27
C PHE A 180 6.89 -16.13 15.76
N GLU A 181 7.08 -14.87 16.16
CA GLU A 181 7.22 -14.48 17.57
C GLU A 181 6.48 -13.17 17.85
N PRO A 182 5.52 -13.14 18.80
CA PRO A 182 4.95 -11.88 19.27
C PRO A 182 6.00 -11.15 20.13
N VAL A 183 6.14 -9.84 19.91
CA VAL A 183 7.10 -8.99 20.64
C VAL A 183 6.41 -7.73 21.16
N GLU A 184 7.06 -7.05 22.12
CA GLU A 184 6.73 -5.67 22.45
C GLU A 184 7.38 -4.71 21.42
N LEU A 185 6.98 -3.44 21.41
CA LEU A 185 7.45 -2.48 20.39
C LEU A 185 8.96 -2.29 20.36
N ASP A 186 9.65 -2.37 21.50
CA ASP A 186 11.10 -2.30 21.59
C ASP A 186 11.79 -3.51 20.92
N GLY A 187 11.11 -4.65 20.85
CA GLY A 187 11.57 -5.83 20.10
C GLY A 187 11.64 -5.61 18.59
N MET A 188 10.98 -4.58 18.05
CA MET A 188 11.07 -4.24 16.63
C MET A 188 12.48 -3.82 16.19
N ALA A 189 13.35 -3.46 17.12
CA ALA A 189 14.77 -3.19 16.86
C ALA A 189 15.54 -4.39 16.29
N GLU A 190 14.99 -5.61 16.36
CA GLU A 190 15.57 -6.82 15.76
C GLU A 190 15.26 -6.94 14.26
N ALA A 191 14.25 -6.21 13.75
CA ALA A 191 13.78 -6.37 12.38
C ALA A 191 14.70 -5.67 11.36
N ASP A 192 15.00 -6.38 10.26
CA ASP A 192 15.65 -5.82 9.07
C ASP A 192 14.66 -5.06 8.19
N VAL A 193 13.41 -5.51 8.20
CA VAL A 193 12.27 -4.90 7.46
C VAL A 193 11.09 -4.78 8.40
N ILE A 194 10.45 -3.62 8.46
CA ILE A 194 9.23 -3.38 9.24
C ILE A 194 8.12 -2.93 8.29
N ILE A 195 6.94 -3.57 8.35
CA ILE A 195 5.72 -3.03 7.76
C ILE A 195 4.83 -2.55 8.90
N SER A 196 4.46 -1.26 8.87
CA SER A 196 3.39 -0.71 9.70
C SER A 196 2.13 -0.54 8.86
N ILE A 197 1.02 -1.13 9.32
CA ILE A 197 -0.28 -1.12 8.64
C ILE A 197 -1.40 -1.03 9.67
N THR A 198 -1.53 0.13 10.27
CA THR A 198 -2.50 0.42 11.34
C THR A 198 -3.46 1.55 10.94
N SER A 199 -4.44 1.82 11.77
CA SER A 199 -5.32 2.99 11.67
C SER A 199 -5.01 4.05 12.72
N ALA A 200 -3.78 4.07 13.24
CA ALA A 200 -3.37 4.91 14.36
C ALA A 200 -3.38 6.42 14.02
N PHE A 201 -3.69 7.22 15.04
CA PHE A 201 -3.58 8.69 15.03
C PHE A 201 -2.47 9.19 15.96
N SER A 202 -1.64 8.28 16.46
CA SER A 202 -0.43 8.57 17.24
C SER A 202 0.59 7.47 16.97
N PRO A 203 1.90 7.80 16.95
CA PRO A 203 2.92 6.85 16.55
C PRO A 203 3.01 5.66 17.50
N SER A 204 3.10 4.46 16.91
CA SER A 204 3.45 3.23 17.61
C SER A 204 4.94 2.94 17.49
N LEU A 205 5.52 3.15 16.31
CA LEU A 205 6.95 2.94 16.05
C LEU A 205 7.73 4.21 16.35
N MET A 206 8.51 4.17 17.45
CA MET A 206 9.36 5.28 17.88
C MET A 206 10.75 5.15 17.24
N ASP A 207 11.49 6.26 17.15
CA ASP A 207 12.87 6.28 16.66
C ASP A 207 13.78 5.30 17.41
N ALA A 208 13.60 5.17 18.72
CA ALA A 208 14.35 4.24 19.56
C ALA A 208 14.09 2.75 19.27
N HIS A 209 12.99 2.41 18.57
CA HIS A 209 12.63 1.04 18.21
C HIS A 209 13.26 0.58 16.88
N VAL A 210 14.06 1.42 16.21
CA VAL A 210 14.56 1.14 14.86
C VAL A 210 16.10 1.16 14.84
N SER A 211 16.67 0.04 14.44
CA SER A 211 18.12 -0.12 14.27
C SER A 211 18.61 0.48 12.95
N ALA A 212 19.92 0.77 12.89
CA ALA A 212 20.57 1.11 11.63
C ALA A 212 20.40 -0.03 10.61
N GLY A 213 20.24 0.33 9.32
CA GLY A 213 20.06 -0.62 8.23
C GLY A 213 18.61 -1.07 7.98
N THR A 214 17.68 -0.79 8.89
CA THR A 214 16.27 -1.21 8.73
C THR A 214 15.59 -0.53 7.52
N HIS A 215 14.75 -1.29 6.81
CA HIS A 215 13.77 -0.74 5.87
C HIS A 215 12.38 -0.70 6.51
N ILE A 216 11.68 0.41 6.39
CA ILE A 216 10.34 0.59 6.97
C ILE A 216 9.35 0.91 5.85
N ALA A 217 8.24 0.17 5.76
CA ALA A 217 7.10 0.48 4.89
C ALA A 217 5.91 0.92 5.76
N CYS A 218 5.58 2.21 5.73
CA CYS A 218 4.43 2.81 6.41
C CYS A 218 3.23 2.77 5.46
N MET A 219 2.25 1.91 5.73
CA MET A 219 1.17 1.61 4.80
C MET A 219 -0.21 1.98 5.32
N GLY A 220 -0.31 2.47 6.56
CA GLY A 220 -1.60 2.78 7.21
C GLY A 220 -2.01 4.24 7.15
N THR A 221 -1.09 5.17 6.86
CA THR A 221 -1.34 6.61 6.89
C THR A 221 -1.77 7.12 5.51
N ASP A 222 -3.06 7.38 5.35
CA ASP A 222 -3.71 7.82 4.10
C ASP A 222 -4.74 8.94 4.33
N THR A 223 -4.68 9.58 5.48
CA THR A 223 -5.67 10.59 5.91
C THR A 223 -4.99 11.60 6.84
N LYS A 224 -5.39 12.85 6.74
CA LYS A 224 -4.86 13.93 7.59
C LYS A 224 -4.99 13.58 9.07
N GLY A 225 -3.88 13.74 9.80
CA GLY A 225 -3.79 13.51 11.25
C GLY A 225 -3.47 12.09 11.66
N LYS A 226 -3.54 11.09 10.76
CA LYS A 226 -3.00 9.75 11.05
C LYS A 226 -1.48 9.80 11.21
N GLN A 227 -0.96 8.88 12.03
CA GLN A 227 0.48 8.76 12.27
C GLN A 227 0.80 7.36 12.79
N GLU A 228 1.71 6.64 12.15
CA GLU A 228 2.19 5.32 12.56
C GLU A 228 3.58 5.38 13.19
N VAL A 229 4.44 6.28 12.69
CA VAL A 229 5.83 6.41 13.14
C VAL A 229 6.12 7.79 13.71
N GLU A 230 7.09 7.87 14.60
CA GLU A 230 7.55 9.13 15.18
C GLU A 230 8.18 10.03 14.10
N ALA A 231 7.84 11.33 14.12
CA ALA A 231 8.36 12.29 13.13
C ALA A 231 9.90 12.37 13.10
N ALA A 232 10.56 12.17 14.26
CA ALA A 232 12.01 12.13 14.36
C ALA A 232 12.65 10.99 13.53
N LEU A 233 11.94 9.86 13.37
CA LEU A 233 12.40 8.73 12.57
C LEU A 233 12.50 9.10 11.08
N LEU A 234 11.57 9.93 10.56
CA LEU A 234 11.67 10.41 9.18
C LEU A 234 12.90 11.28 8.94
N ALA A 235 13.29 12.09 9.95
CA ALA A 235 14.51 12.91 9.87
C ALA A 235 15.81 12.09 9.86
N ARG A 236 15.77 10.86 10.41
CA ARG A 236 16.91 9.94 10.44
C ARG A 236 16.96 9.01 9.24
N ALA A 237 15.84 8.83 8.53
CA ALA A 237 15.70 7.94 7.40
C ALA A 237 15.83 8.69 6.06
N THR A 238 16.22 7.95 5.01
CA THR A 238 15.97 8.41 3.64
C THR A 238 14.52 8.07 3.29
N VAL A 239 13.71 9.10 3.03
CA VAL A 239 12.26 8.96 2.84
C VAL A 239 11.92 8.79 1.37
N PHE A 240 11.21 7.71 1.06
CA PHE A 240 10.64 7.40 -0.24
C PHE A 240 9.12 7.39 -0.16
N THR A 241 8.44 7.67 -1.26
CA THR A 241 6.98 7.62 -1.32
C THR A 241 6.48 7.21 -2.70
N ASP A 242 5.22 6.84 -2.79
CA ASP A 242 4.50 6.68 -4.05
C ASP A 242 4.15 8.05 -4.68
N GLU A 243 3.72 9.05 -3.86
CA GLU A 243 3.33 10.38 -4.35
C GLU A 243 3.69 11.47 -3.32
N VAL A 244 4.62 12.36 -3.68
CA VAL A 244 5.12 13.40 -2.75
C VAL A 244 4.01 14.30 -2.24
N ALA A 245 3.12 14.78 -3.12
CA ALA A 245 2.02 15.66 -2.72
C ALA A 245 1.05 15.02 -1.72
N GLN A 246 0.87 13.69 -1.78
CA GLN A 246 0.06 12.96 -0.80
C GLN A 246 0.86 12.71 0.49
N SER A 247 2.13 12.34 0.40
CA SER A 247 3.01 12.11 1.55
C SER A 247 3.04 13.31 2.49
N VAL A 248 3.22 14.52 1.96
CA VAL A 248 3.31 15.75 2.77
C VAL A 248 1.95 16.23 3.30
N SER A 249 0.83 15.78 2.75
CA SER A 249 -0.51 16.30 3.11
C SER A 249 -1.38 15.33 3.91
N ILE A 250 -1.31 14.04 3.59
CA ILE A 250 -2.13 12.97 4.17
C ILE A 250 -1.33 11.71 4.51
N GLY A 251 -0.07 11.62 4.08
CA GLY A 251 0.85 10.51 4.34
C GLY A 251 1.61 10.68 5.65
N GLU A 252 2.58 9.82 5.88
CA GLU A 252 3.36 9.78 7.12
C GLU A 252 4.26 11.02 7.29
N ALA A 253 4.72 11.62 6.17
CA ALA A 253 5.58 12.79 6.22
C ALA A 253 4.88 14.07 6.70
N GLN A 254 3.55 14.14 6.76
CA GLN A 254 2.79 15.35 7.13
C GLN A 254 3.24 15.96 8.47
N HIS A 255 3.56 15.13 9.47
CA HIS A 255 3.98 15.59 10.79
C HIS A 255 5.42 16.08 10.80
N ALA A 256 6.35 15.35 10.19
CA ALA A 256 7.75 15.73 10.10
C ALA A 256 7.95 17.03 9.29
N ILE A 257 7.14 17.25 8.24
CA ILE A 257 7.09 18.53 7.49
C ILE A 257 6.55 19.65 8.36
N ALA A 258 5.43 19.43 9.08
CA ALA A 258 4.82 20.45 9.95
C ALA A 258 5.77 20.88 11.09
N ASP A 259 6.56 19.96 11.61
CA ASP A 259 7.55 20.19 12.67
C ASP A 259 8.88 20.75 12.12
N GLY A 260 9.03 20.88 10.80
CA GLY A 260 10.25 21.38 10.15
C GLY A 260 11.46 20.45 10.28
N LEU A 261 11.23 19.16 10.47
CA LEU A 261 12.28 18.15 10.60
C LEU A 261 12.83 17.69 9.24
N ILE A 262 11.99 17.69 8.21
CA ILE A 262 12.34 17.40 6.82
C ILE A 262 11.65 18.41 5.90
N ASN A 263 12.12 18.51 4.64
CA ASN A 263 11.49 19.31 3.59
C ASN A 263 10.87 18.40 2.53
N GLU A 264 9.92 18.91 1.76
CA GLU A 264 9.33 18.18 0.62
C GLU A 264 10.39 17.71 -0.39
N SER A 265 11.46 18.52 -0.58
CA SER A 265 12.58 18.20 -1.48
C SER A 265 13.43 17.00 -1.01
N ASP A 266 13.32 16.61 0.24
CA ASP A 266 14.06 15.49 0.82
C ASP A 266 13.35 14.14 0.58
N ILE A 267 12.11 14.18 0.05
CA ILE A 267 11.28 13.00 -0.21
C ILE A 267 11.43 12.56 -1.67
N VAL A 268 11.78 11.30 -1.88
CA VAL A 268 12.04 10.71 -3.19
C VAL A 268 10.87 9.85 -3.66
N GLN A 269 10.38 10.05 -4.89
CA GLN A 269 9.44 9.08 -5.48
C GLN A 269 10.14 7.75 -5.74
N ILE A 270 9.56 6.63 -5.28
CA ILE A 270 10.12 5.29 -5.47
C ILE A 270 10.33 4.93 -6.94
N GLY A 271 9.50 5.46 -7.82
CA GLY A 271 9.65 5.30 -9.26
C GLY A 271 10.98 5.83 -9.80
N ALA A 272 11.61 6.81 -9.14
CA ALA A 272 12.95 7.28 -9.51
C ALA A 272 14.02 6.19 -9.26
N VAL A 273 13.84 5.37 -8.22
CA VAL A 273 14.72 4.23 -7.94
C VAL A 273 14.50 3.13 -8.98
N ILE A 274 13.24 2.82 -9.29
CA ILE A 274 12.87 1.82 -10.30
C ILE A 274 13.46 2.17 -11.66
N ASN A 275 13.42 3.46 -12.05
CA ASN A 275 13.97 3.97 -13.32
C ASN A 275 15.49 4.19 -13.30
N GLY A 276 16.19 3.93 -12.19
CA GLY A 276 17.63 4.14 -12.05
C GLY A 276 18.07 5.62 -11.98
N ALA A 277 17.13 6.55 -11.78
CA ALA A 277 17.42 7.98 -11.58
C ALA A 277 17.87 8.29 -10.15
N HIS A 278 17.56 7.41 -9.18
CA HIS A 278 18.04 7.46 -7.81
C HIS A 278 18.60 6.09 -7.40
N PRO A 279 19.70 6.02 -6.64
CA PRO A 279 20.35 4.75 -6.31
C PRO A 279 19.53 3.86 -5.35
N GLY A 280 18.50 4.39 -4.69
CA GLY A 280 17.81 3.73 -3.59
C GLY A 280 18.64 3.76 -2.32
N ARG A 281 18.75 2.63 -1.62
CA ARG A 281 19.62 2.45 -0.44
C ARG A 281 21.08 2.65 -0.83
N SER A 282 21.80 3.50 -0.09
CA SER A 282 23.19 3.90 -0.36
C SER A 282 24.23 3.20 0.53
N SER A 283 23.83 2.67 1.70
CA SER A 283 24.70 1.94 2.62
C SER A 283 23.95 0.88 3.42
N GLU A 284 24.70 -0.04 4.04
CA GLU A 284 24.12 -1.09 4.90
C GLU A 284 23.51 -0.50 6.19
N GLU A 285 24.05 0.60 6.68
CA GLU A 285 23.59 1.26 7.91
C GLU A 285 22.42 2.24 7.67
N GLU A 286 22.14 2.58 6.41
CA GLU A 286 21.09 3.53 6.08
C GLU A 286 19.71 3.00 6.47
N ILE A 287 18.90 3.82 7.13
CA ILE A 287 17.49 3.55 7.34
C ILE A 287 16.75 4.09 6.13
N THR A 288 15.95 3.25 5.49
CA THR A 288 15.06 3.67 4.40
C THR A 288 13.61 3.56 4.86
N LEU A 289 12.80 4.58 4.59
CA LEU A 289 11.39 4.59 4.90
C LEU A 289 10.58 4.82 3.63
N PHE A 290 9.60 3.97 3.36
CA PHE A 290 8.63 4.11 2.30
C PHE A 290 7.28 4.54 2.89
N ASP A 291 6.81 5.73 2.54
CA ASP A 291 5.49 6.26 2.87
C ASP A 291 4.50 5.90 1.74
N GLY A 292 3.75 4.83 1.94
CA GLY A 292 2.79 4.29 1.00
C GLY A 292 1.40 4.90 1.16
N THR A 293 1.16 6.05 0.54
CA THR A 293 -0.08 6.82 0.68
C THR A 293 -1.27 6.22 -0.06
N GLY A 294 -1.00 5.30 -1.00
CA GLY A 294 -2.02 4.64 -1.82
C GLY A 294 -2.62 5.55 -2.87
N VAL A 295 -2.04 5.55 -4.05
CA VAL A 295 -2.49 6.37 -5.19
C VAL A 295 -3.54 5.68 -6.04
N GLY A 296 -4.39 6.46 -6.71
CA GLY A 296 -5.42 5.95 -7.61
C GLY A 296 -4.86 5.11 -8.74
N LEU A 297 -3.72 5.49 -9.30
CA LEU A 297 -3.07 4.79 -10.41
C LEU A 297 -2.71 3.33 -10.10
N GLN A 298 -2.41 2.97 -8.84
CA GLN A 298 -2.22 1.57 -8.44
C GLN A 298 -3.50 0.74 -8.64
N ASP A 299 -4.64 1.31 -8.21
CA ASP A 299 -5.94 0.67 -8.37
C ASP A 299 -6.29 0.51 -9.86
N LEU A 300 -5.99 1.52 -10.68
CA LEU A 300 -6.26 1.51 -12.12
C LEU A 300 -5.38 0.50 -12.87
N ALA A 301 -4.10 0.44 -12.56
CA ALA A 301 -3.16 -0.48 -13.19
C ALA A 301 -3.58 -1.95 -12.96
N VAL A 302 -3.90 -2.30 -11.71
CA VAL A 302 -4.36 -3.66 -11.38
C VAL A 302 -5.75 -3.94 -11.96
N ALA A 303 -6.68 -2.96 -11.94
CA ALA A 303 -7.99 -3.13 -12.53
C ALA A 303 -7.94 -3.33 -14.06
N SER A 304 -7.07 -2.60 -14.77
CA SER A 304 -6.87 -2.79 -16.21
C SER A 304 -6.41 -4.20 -16.53
N SER A 305 -5.40 -4.71 -15.80
CA SER A 305 -4.92 -6.08 -15.96
C SER A 305 -6.01 -7.12 -15.69
N VAL A 306 -6.83 -6.90 -14.65
CA VAL A 306 -7.98 -7.76 -14.33
C VAL A 306 -9.01 -7.78 -15.47
N VAL A 307 -9.33 -6.62 -16.05
CA VAL A 307 -10.29 -6.54 -17.16
C VAL A 307 -9.77 -7.25 -18.39
N ASP A 308 -8.50 -7.06 -18.74
CA ASP A 308 -7.89 -7.72 -19.91
C ASP A 308 -7.91 -9.24 -19.77
N LEU A 309 -7.54 -9.76 -18.59
CA LEU A 309 -7.58 -11.20 -18.27
C LEU A 309 -9.02 -11.73 -18.25
N ALA A 310 -9.99 -10.98 -17.72
CA ALA A 310 -11.39 -11.39 -17.69
C ALA A 310 -12.00 -11.48 -19.09
N ILE A 311 -11.62 -10.58 -19.99
CA ILE A 311 -12.03 -10.62 -21.41
C ILE A 311 -11.38 -11.83 -22.11
N GLU A 312 -10.07 -12.03 -21.94
CA GLU A 312 -9.32 -13.14 -22.53
C GLU A 312 -9.91 -14.50 -22.13
N GLN A 313 -10.29 -14.65 -20.86
CA GLN A 313 -10.87 -15.87 -20.30
C GLN A 313 -12.38 -15.99 -20.56
N GLY A 314 -13.02 -15.00 -21.15
CA GLY A 314 -14.45 -15.00 -21.45
C GLY A 314 -15.37 -14.97 -20.23
N ILE A 315 -14.88 -14.43 -19.09
CA ILE A 315 -15.65 -14.32 -17.84
C ILE A 315 -16.13 -12.89 -17.55
N ALA A 316 -15.64 -11.89 -18.30
CA ALA A 316 -16.15 -10.52 -18.21
C ALA A 316 -17.61 -10.47 -18.68
N ILE A 317 -18.45 -9.82 -17.90
CA ILE A 317 -19.87 -9.63 -18.27
C ILE A 317 -19.96 -8.41 -19.17
N GLU A 318 -20.33 -8.59 -20.43
CA GLU A 318 -20.55 -7.47 -21.34
C GLU A 318 -21.96 -6.91 -21.15
N VAL A 319 -22.07 -5.59 -21.05
CA VAL A 319 -23.32 -4.85 -20.85
C VAL A 319 -23.38 -3.70 -21.86
N ASP A 320 -24.51 -3.55 -22.51
CA ASP A 320 -24.84 -2.36 -23.31
C ASP A 320 -25.25 -1.23 -22.33
N PHE A 321 -24.49 -0.10 -22.36
CA PHE A 321 -24.63 0.98 -21.37
C PHE A 321 -24.64 2.35 -22.06
#